data_d61999b02f60393c77c26fb74b901729
#
_entry.id   d61999b02f60393c77c26fb74b901729
#
_cell.length_a   1.000
_cell.length_b   1.000
_cell.length_c   1.000
_cell.angle_alpha   90.00
_cell.angle_beta   90.00
_cell.angle_gamma   90.00
#
_symmetry.space_group_name_H-M   'P 1'
#
loop_
_entity.id
_entity.type
_entity.pdbx_description
1 polymer ?
#
loop_
_entity_poly.entity_id
_entity_poly.type
_entity_poly.pdbx_seq_one_letter_code
_entity_poly.pdbx_strand_id
1 'polypeptide(L)'
;IPLTMLPLWDPGLAAAEIRRCAEKGSHAITFPENPVPLGLPSIHSRDRHWDPVFQACQDTETVLCMHIGSSSRMPSTSPDAPFIVSSVLTFQNAMGSMVDYLFSGVLDRFPQLVIAYAEGQVGWMPYILERADKLWEERSDNSFGTSLKNPPSSYVAGRIYGCLFDDETGLKNRHVVGMSQICFETDYPHADSTFPESKAVLAKISADAGLTDAELYQLARGNAIKAFGLERFGISS
;
A
#
# COMPACT_ATOMS: atom_id res chain seq x y z
N ILE A 1 3.62 -13.62 8.23
CA ILE A 1 4.21 -13.66 6.88
C ILE A 1 5.51 -12.86 6.93
N PRO A 2 6.66 -13.48 6.66
CA PRO A 2 7.92 -12.73 6.61
C PRO A 2 7.95 -11.85 5.36
N LEU A 3 8.45 -10.62 5.51
CA LEU A 3 8.75 -9.75 4.38
C LEU A 3 10.20 -9.98 3.94
N THR A 4 10.39 -10.38 2.69
CA THR A 4 11.73 -10.55 2.12
C THR A 4 12.39 -9.20 1.88
N MET A 5 13.59 -9.01 2.38
CA MET A 5 14.43 -7.84 2.05
C MET A 5 15.18 -8.09 0.74
N LEU A 6 15.21 -7.07 -0.11
CA LEU A 6 15.77 -7.18 -1.46
C LEU A 6 17.09 -6.45 -1.62
N PRO A 7 18.02 -6.95 -2.47
CA PRO A 7 19.20 -6.22 -2.91
C PRO A 7 18.81 -5.15 -3.95
N LEU A 8 18.28 -4.02 -3.49
CA LEU A 8 17.68 -2.98 -4.35
C LEU A 8 18.69 -2.27 -5.29
N TRP A 9 19.99 -2.47 -5.10
CA TRP A 9 21.02 -1.94 -5.99
C TRP A 9 21.11 -2.67 -7.35
N ASP A 10 20.47 -3.84 -7.47
CA ASP A 10 20.39 -4.63 -8.70
C ASP A 10 19.01 -5.27 -8.84
N PRO A 11 18.16 -4.81 -9.78
CA PRO A 11 16.81 -5.31 -9.94
C PRO A 11 16.75 -6.77 -10.42
N GLY A 12 17.80 -7.26 -11.08
CA GLY A 12 17.90 -8.67 -11.49
C GLY A 12 18.15 -9.58 -10.30
N LEU A 13 19.07 -9.21 -9.40
CA LEU A 13 19.29 -9.92 -8.14
C LEU A 13 18.07 -9.85 -7.23
N ALA A 14 17.38 -8.70 -7.17
CA ALA A 14 16.15 -8.54 -6.42
C ALA A 14 15.04 -9.48 -6.94
N ALA A 15 14.86 -9.56 -8.25
CA ALA A 15 13.92 -10.48 -8.88
C ALA A 15 14.25 -11.95 -8.60
N ALA A 16 15.53 -12.32 -8.66
CA ALA A 16 15.99 -13.68 -8.32
C ALA A 16 15.70 -14.03 -6.85
N GLU A 17 15.91 -13.07 -5.94
CA GLU A 17 15.63 -13.27 -4.50
C GLU A 17 14.14 -13.41 -4.22
N ILE A 18 13.26 -12.65 -4.91
CA ILE A 18 11.80 -12.82 -4.83
C ILE A 18 11.42 -14.27 -5.19
N ARG A 19 11.89 -14.77 -6.32
CA ARG A 19 11.59 -16.14 -6.79
C ARG A 19 12.09 -17.19 -5.81
N ARG A 20 13.35 -17.05 -5.36
CA ARG A 20 13.95 -17.95 -4.37
C ARG A 20 13.17 -18.00 -3.05
N CYS A 21 12.67 -16.86 -2.58
CA CYS A 21 11.91 -16.80 -1.34
C CYS A 21 10.47 -17.32 -1.52
N ALA A 22 9.86 -17.10 -2.68
CA ALA A 22 8.55 -17.65 -3.01
C ALA A 22 8.57 -19.20 -3.03
N GLU A 23 9.62 -19.81 -3.58
CA GLU A 23 9.84 -21.28 -3.52
C GLU A 23 9.93 -21.81 -2.08
N LYS A 24 10.27 -20.95 -1.11
CA LYS A 24 10.30 -21.28 0.33
C LYS A 24 9.02 -20.91 1.07
N GLY A 25 7.99 -20.44 0.34
CA GLY A 25 6.71 -20.03 0.91
C GLY A 25 6.65 -18.59 1.42
N SER A 26 7.65 -17.72 1.12
CA SER A 26 7.59 -16.30 1.44
C SER A 26 7.06 -15.52 0.23
N HIS A 27 5.83 -15.03 0.32
CA HIS A 27 5.13 -14.33 -0.75
C HIS A 27 4.84 -12.86 -0.39
N ALA A 28 5.77 -12.22 0.29
CA ALA A 28 5.74 -10.78 0.56
C ALA A 28 7.15 -10.21 0.59
N ILE A 29 7.32 -9.00 0.07
CA ILE A 29 8.58 -8.27 0.06
C ILE A 29 8.42 -6.91 0.70
N THR A 30 9.51 -6.32 1.19
CA THR A 30 9.55 -4.91 1.52
C THR A 30 10.16 -4.12 0.36
N PHE A 31 9.53 -2.99 0.03
CA PHE A 31 9.98 -2.07 -1.01
C PHE A 31 9.83 -0.61 -0.53
N PRO A 32 10.72 0.32 -0.91
CA PRO A 32 10.59 1.71 -0.48
C PRO A 32 9.39 2.38 -1.15
N GLU A 33 8.67 3.20 -0.41
CA GLU A 33 7.54 4.00 -0.92
C GLU A 33 7.96 4.89 -2.09
N ASN A 34 9.18 5.44 -2.00
CA ASN A 34 9.83 6.19 -3.06
C ASN A 34 11.33 5.83 -3.07
N PRO A 35 11.84 5.18 -4.12
CA PRO A 35 13.24 4.79 -4.20
C PRO A 35 14.21 5.99 -4.36
N VAL A 36 13.75 7.12 -4.90
CA VAL A 36 14.61 8.25 -5.25
C VAL A 36 15.40 8.85 -4.07
N PRO A 37 14.82 9.06 -2.89
CA PRO A 37 15.59 9.56 -1.74
C PRO A 37 16.71 8.63 -1.26
N LEU A 38 16.64 7.33 -1.63
CA LEU A 38 17.68 6.34 -1.35
C LEU A 38 18.79 6.31 -2.40
N GLY A 39 18.76 7.24 -3.38
CA GLY A 39 19.71 7.26 -4.50
C GLY A 39 19.42 6.22 -5.58
N LEU A 40 18.23 5.64 -5.58
CA LEU A 40 17.79 4.61 -6.53
C LEU A 40 16.92 5.21 -7.65
N PRO A 41 16.81 4.55 -8.81
CA PRO A 41 15.95 5.01 -9.89
C PRO A 41 14.48 5.11 -9.49
N SER A 42 13.77 6.11 -10.02
CA SER A 42 12.34 6.30 -9.84
C SER A 42 11.54 5.13 -10.47
N ILE A 43 10.33 4.87 -9.97
CA ILE A 43 9.39 3.94 -10.62
C ILE A 43 8.90 4.45 -11.99
N HIS A 44 9.10 5.75 -12.29
CA HIS A 44 8.83 6.36 -13.59
C HIS A 44 10.03 6.29 -14.55
N SER A 45 11.13 5.62 -14.19
CA SER A 45 12.34 5.56 -15.02
C SER A 45 12.04 5.02 -16.42
N ARG A 46 12.56 5.71 -17.45
CA ARG A 46 12.26 5.38 -18.86
C ARG A 46 12.81 4.04 -19.30
N ASP A 47 13.89 3.58 -18.67
CA ASP A 47 14.52 2.27 -18.89
C ASP A 47 13.77 1.13 -18.19
N ARG A 48 12.69 1.47 -17.46
CA ARG A 48 11.87 0.49 -16.73
C ARG A 48 12.70 -0.34 -15.74
N HIS A 49 13.58 0.31 -15.03
CA HIS A 49 14.55 -0.30 -14.11
C HIS A 49 13.92 -1.34 -13.15
N TRP A 50 12.72 -1.08 -12.64
CA TRP A 50 12.05 -1.94 -11.67
C TRP A 50 11.15 -3.03 -12.28
N ASP A 51 10.98 -3.06 -13.60
CA ASP A 51 10.12 -4.06 -14.25
C ASP A 51 10.51 -5.52 -13.91
N PRO A 52 11.81 -5.90 -13.76
CA PRO A 52 12.16 -7.25 -13.32
C PRO A 52 11.62 -7.61 -11.93
N VAL A 53 11.59 -6.65 -10.99
CA VAL A 53 11.04 -6.82 -9.64
C VAL A 53 9.53 -7.01 -9.68
N PHE A 54 8.83 -6.11 -10.39
CA PHE A 54 7.37 -6.19 -10.52
C PHE A 54 6.91 -7.44 -11.25
N GLN A 55 7.66 -7.86 -12.29
CA GLN A 55 7.40 -9.13 -12.97
C GLN A 55 7.57 -10.33 -12.05
N ALA A 56 8.66 -10.36 -11.25
CA ALA A 56 8.86 -11.43 -10.30
C ALA A 56 7.76 -11.50 -9.23
N CYS A 57 7.32 -10.34 -8.71
CA CYS A 57 6.19 -10.27 -7.79
C CYS A 57 4.91 -10.83 -8.40
N GLN A 58 4.57 -10.42 -9.62
CA GLN A 58 3.39 -10.92 -10.33
C GLN A 58 3.45 -12.42 -10.60
N ASP A 59 4.59 -12.93 -11.13
CA ASP A 59 4.76 -14.33 -11.48
C ASP A 59 4.67 -15.28 -10.27
N THR A 60 5.06 -14.80 -9.10
CA THR A 60 5.09 -15.59 -7.86
C THR A 60 3.97 -15.26 -6.90
N GLU A 61 3.01 -14.42 -7.31
CA GLU A 61 1.94 -13.91 -6.44
C GLU A 61 2.49 -13.33 -5.12
N THR A 62 3.58 -12.58 -5.22
CA THR A 62 4.25 -11.94 -4.08
C THR A 62 3.77 -10.51 -3.92
N VAL A 63 3.34 -10.16 -2.72
CA VAL A 63 2.84 -8.83 -2.39
C VAL A 63 3.99 -7.85 -2.20
N LEU A 64 3.87 -6.70 -2.85
CA LEU A 64 4.78 -5.56 -2.68
C LEU A 64 4.31 -4.75 -1.46
N CYS A 65 5.00 -4.90 -0.33
CA CYS A 65 4.66 -4.19 0.90
C CYS A 65 5.52 -2.94 1.06
N MET A 66 4.89 -1.84 1.40
CA MET A 66 5.54 -0.56 1.67
C MET A 66 5.10 -0.05 3.04
N HIS A 67 6.07 0.45 3.80
CA HIS A 67 5.88 1.00 5.13
C HIS A 67 6.14 2.50 5.09
N ILE A 68 5.36 3.31 5.81
CA ILE A 68 5.64 4.75 5.91
C ILE A 68 7.06 4.98 6.41
N GLY A 69 7.76 5.95 5.79
CA GLY A 69 9.15 6.25 6.12
C GLY A 69 10.19 5.31 5.51
N SER A 70 9.79 4.27 4.77
CA SER A 70 10.74 3.33 4.12
C SER A 70 11.65 3.98 3.08
N SER A 71 11.33 5.20 2.64
CA SER A 71 12.18 6.04 1.78
C SER A 71 13.24 6.85 2.55
N SER A 72 13.41 6.61 3.86
CA SER A 72 14.32 7.34 4.75
C SER A 72 14.06 8.85 4.81
N ARG A 73 12.84 9.28 4.52
CA ARG A 73 12.40 10.67 4.64
C ARG A 73 11.04 10.73 5.31
N MET A 74 10.97 11.53 6.38
CA MET A 74 9.70 11.88 7.03
C MET A 74 9.28 13.26 6.57
N PRO A 75 7.99 13.47 6.24
CA PRO A 75 7.48 14.78 5.88
C PRO A 75 7.68 15.77 7.03
N SER A 76 8.11 16.98 6.71
CA SER A 76 8.18 18.11 7.65
C SER A 76 8.01 19.41 6.88
N THR A 77 7.50 20.43 7.54
CA THR A 77 7.31 21.75 6.92
C THR A 77 8.57 22.61 6.95
N SER A 78 9.45 22.37 7.95
CA SER A 78 10.73 23.05 8.09
C SER A 78 11.65 22.29 9.05
N PRO A 79 12.98 22.56 9.06
CA PRO A 79 13.92 21.91 9.98
C PRO A 79 13.67 22.22 11.46
N ASP A 80 13.01 23.33 11.78
CA ASP A 80 12.68 23.78 13.12
C ASP A 80 11.21 23.50 13.51
N ALA A 81 10.46 22.79 12.65
CA ALA A 81 9.10 22.40 12.96
C ALA A 81 9.08 21.42 14.16
N PRO A 82 8.13 21.55 15.10
CA PRO A 82 7.96 20.57 16.16
C PRO A 82 7.75 19.16 15.60
N PHE A 83 8.30 18.13 16.26
CA PHE A 83 8.21 16.74 15.81
C PHE A 83 6.78 16.27 15.54
N ILE A 84 5.81 16.77 16.29
CA ILE A 84 4.39 16.44 16.08
C ILE A 84 3.90 16.76 14.65
N VAL A 85 4.50 17.76 13.97
CA VAL A 85 4.17 18.08 12.57
C VAL A 85 4.53 16.91 11.67
N SER A 86 5.72 16.35 11.82
CA SER A 86 6.15 15.16 11.07
C SER A 86 5.25 13.96 11.38
N SER A 87 4.90 13.74 12.65
CA SER A 87 4.01 12.64 13.06
C SER A 87 2.63 12.74 12.39
N VAL A 88 2.03 13.93 12.36
CA VAL A 88 0.74 14.15 11.68
C VAL A 88 0.85 13.99 10.17
N LEU A 89 1.98 14.37 9.57
CA LEU A 89 2.17 14.34 8.12
C LEU A 89 2.72 13.00 7.60
N THR A 90 3.08 12.07 8.48
CA THR A 90 3.71 10.79 8.12
C THR A 90 3.00 10.05 6.99
N PHE A 91 1.68 10.07 7.00
CA PHE A 91 0.85 9.37 6.00
C PHE A 91 0.97 9.95 4.58
N GLN A 92 1.57 11.13 4.40
CA GLN A 92 1.85 11.70 3.07
C GLN A 92 2.78 10.80 2.25
N ASN A 93 3.64 10.02 2.88
CA ASN A 93 4.52 9.10 2.18
C ASN A 93 3.71 8.03 1.44
N ALA A 94 2.78 7.36 2.11
CA ALA A 94 1.89 6.39 1.49
C ALA A 94 1.00 7.02 0.41
N MET A 95 0.46 8.22 0.67
CA MET A 95 -0.33 8.99 -0.28
C MET A 95 0.48 9.29 -1.56
N GLY A 96 1.69 9.82 -1.42
CA GLY A 96 2.58 10.14 -2.55
C GLY A 96 2.93 8.89 -3.35
N SER A 97 3.29 7.81 -2.67
CA SER A 97 3.59 6.52 -3.28
C SER A 97 2.40 5.96 -4.07
N MET A 98 1.20 5.98 -3.49
CA MET A 98 0.01 5.50 -4.19
C MET A 98 -0.24 6.30 -5.48
N VAL A 99 -0.15 7.64 -5.43
CA VAL A 99 -0.29 8.48 -6.62
C VAL A 99 0.76 8.14 -7.67
N ASP A 100 2.01 7.94 -7.27
CA ASP A 100 3.09 7.52 -8.18
C ASP A 100 2.75 6.20 -8.87
N TYR A 101 2.33 5.17 -8.14
CA TYR A 101 1.95 3.90 -8.75
C TYR A 101 0.73 4.02 -9.66
N LEU A 102 -0.28 4.79 -9.28
CA LEU A 102 -1.47 5.01 -10.11
C LEU A 102 -1.13 5.63 -11.47
N PHE A 103 -0.15 6.54 -11.53
CA PHE A 103 0.22 7.25 -12.76
C PHE A 103 1.50 6.75 -13.46
N SER A 104 2.21 5.77 -12.89
CA SER A 104 3.46 5.23 -13.47
C SER A 104 3.27 4.30 -14.68
N GLY A 105 2.05 3.83 -14.92
CA GLY A 105 1.78 2.76 -15.88
C GLY A 105 2.28 1.38 -15.42
N VAL A 106 2.84 1.25 -14.22
CA VAL A 106 3.24 -0.06 -13.64
C VAL A 106 2.02 -0.97 -13.54
N LEU A 107 0.90 -0.43 -13.05
CA LEU A 107 -0.32 -1.20 -12.86
C LEU A 107 -0.97 -1.66 -14.18
N ASP A 108 -0.71 -1.00 -15.29
CA ASP A 108 -1.11 -1.45 -16.63
C ASP A 108 -0.19 -2.56 -17.17
N ARG A 109 1.13 -2.45 -16.90
CA ARG A 109 2.10 -3.46 -17.35
C ARG A 109 2.04 -4.74 -16.53
N PHE A 110 1.73 -4.63 -15.24
CA PHE A 110 1.66 -5.74 -14.29
C PHE A 110 0.27 -5.82 -13.67
N PRO A 111 -0.74 -6.35 -14.42
CA PRO A 111 -2.13 -6.30 -14.00
C PRO A 111 -2.46 -7.17 -12.78
N GLN A 112 -1.59 -8.08 -12.38
CA GLN A 112 -1.77 -8.93 -11.21
C GLN A 112 -0.89 -8.50 -10.02
N LEU A 113 -0.11 -7.41 -10.15
CA LEU A 113 0.70 -6.89 -9.05
C LEU A 113 -0.21 -6.42 -7.91
N VAL A 114 0.08 -6.89 -6.69
CA VAL A 114 -0.60 -6.49 -5.46
C VAL A 114 0.34 -5.64 -4.62
N ILE A 115 -0.17 -4.52 -4.13
CA ILE A 115 0.53 -3.55 -3.28
C ILE A 115 -0.20 -3.46 -1.94
N ALA A 116 0.56 -3.48 -0.83
CA ALA A 116 0.02 -3.29 0.52
C ALA A 116 0.82 -2.20 1.25
N TYR A 117 0.09 -1.19 1.75
CA TYR A 117 0.66 -0.11 2.57
C TYR A 117 0.47 -0.43 4.04
N ALA A 118 1.57 -0.55 4.79
CA ALA A 118 1.57 -0.66 6.24
C ALA A 118 1.67 0.74 6.87
N GLU A 119 0.92 0.96 7.94
CA GLU A 119 0.80 2.21 8.71
C GLU A 119 0.37 3.44 7.89
N GLY A 120 -0.11 3.23 6.67
CA GLY A 120 -0.45 4.32 5.76
C GLY A 120 -1.79 5.00 6.07
N GLN A 121 -2.63 4.40 6.91
CA GLN A 121 -4.04 4.77 7.09
C GLN A 121 -4.79 4.82 5.75
N VAL A 122 -6.09 5.10 5.75
CA VAL A 122 -6.90 5.07 4.53
C VAL A 122 -7.85 6.28 4.38
N GLY A 123 -7.98 7.10 5.42
CA GLY A 123 -8.92 8.23 5.44
C GLY A 123 -8.64 9.31 4.40
N TRP A 124 -7.42 9.39 3.89
CA TRP A 124 -7.02 10.31 2.82
C TRP A 124 -7.33 9.75 1.41
N MET A 125 -7.49 8.43 1.26
CA MET A 125 -7.66 7.77 -0.04
C MET A 125 -8.89 8.26 -0.84
N PRO A 126 -10.08 8.46 -0.24
CA PRO A 126 -11.26 8.92 -0.97
C PRO A 126 -11.01 10.20 -1.75
N TYR A 127 -10.44 11.22 -1.11
CA TYR A 127 -10.15 12.50 -1.76
C TYR A 127 -9.11 12.36 -2.88
N ILE A 128 -8.04 11.61 -2.62
CA ILE A 128 -6.97 11.42 -3.61
C ILE A 128 -7.46 10.67 -4.84
N LEU A 129 -8.27 9.65 -4.67
CA LEU A 129 -8.84 8.88 -5.78
C LEU A 129 -9.80 9.73 -6.61
N GLU A 130 -10.71 10.46 -5.96
CA GLU A 130 -11.60 11.42 -6.64
C GLU A 130 -10.80 12.46 -7.43
N ARG A 131 -9.76 13.05 -6.81
CA ARG A 131 -8.91 14.04 -7.45
C ARG A 131 -8.12 13.47 -8.63
N ALA A 132 -7.62 12.24 -8.50
CA ALA A 132 -6.87 11.56 -9.55
C ALA A 132 -7.76 11.28 -10.76
N ASP A 133 -8.96 10.75 -10.56
CA ASP A 133 -9.92 10.47 -11.63
C ASP A 133 -10.34 11.75 -12.36
N LYS A 134 -10.64 12.81 -11.62
CA LYS A 134 -11.01 14.10 -12.20
C LYS A 134 -9.89 14.66 -13.08
N LEU A 135 -8.64 14.63 -12.62
CA LEU A 135 -7.51 15.12 -13.43
C LEU A 135 -7.24 14.22 -14.64
N TRP A 136 -7.42 12.91 -14.51
CA TRP A 136 -7.30 11.98 -15.62
C TRP A 136 -8.36 12.25 -16.69
N GLU A 137 -9.61 12.49 -16.30
CA GLU A 137 -10.71 12.79 -17.21
C GLU A 137 -10.50 14.15 -17.92
N GLU A 138 -10.15 15.20 -17.15
CA GLU A 138 -9.92 16.56 -17.69
C GLU A 138 -8.71 16.64 -18.63
N ARG A 139 -7.75 15.69 -18.54
CA ARG A 139 -6.45 15.72 -19.22
C ARG A 139 -6.18 14.45 -20.04
N SER A 140 -7.23 13.85 -20.55
CA SER A 140 -7.16 12.65 -21.40
C SER A 140 -6.36 12.84 -22.71
N ASP A 141 -6.03 14.08 -23.06
CA ASP A 141 -5.19 14.45 -24.22
C ASP A 141 -3.69 14.24 -24.01
N ASN A 142 -3.27 13.56 -22.92
CA ASN A 142 -1.87 13.38 -22.53
C ASN A 142 -1.08 14.66 -22.21
N SER A 143 -1.76 15.81 -22.04
CA SER A 143 -1.09 17.10 -21.74
C SER A 143 -0.31 17.07 -20.41
N PHE A 144 -0.63 16.12 -19.51
CA PHE A 144 0.06 15.90 -18.24
C PHE A 144 0.99 14.65 -18.25
N GLY A 145 1.27 14.08 -19.42
CA GLY A 145 2.28 13.01 -19.57
C GLY A 145 1.85 11.64 -19.06
N THR A 146 0.54 11.40 -18.90
CA THR A 146 0.01 10.08 -18.55
C THR A 146 -0.75 9.46 -19.71
N SER A 147 -0.59 8.15 -19.89
CA SER A 147 -1.27 7.34 -20.92
C SER A 147 -2.06 6.18 -20.30
N LEU A 148 -2.61 6.39 -19.11
CA LEU A 148 -3.40 5.37 -18.42
C LEU A 148 -4.62 4.96 -19.23
N LYS A 149 -4.87 3.66 -19.29
CA LYS A 149 -6.00 3.09 -20.04
C LYS A 149 -7.34 3.28 -19.34
N ASN A 150 -7.31 3.33 -18.01
CA ASN A 150 -8.50 3.37 -17.16
C ASN A 150 -8.38 4.48 -16.12
N PRO A 151 -9.50 4.93 -15.52
CA PRO A 151 -9.45 5.86 -14.40
C PRO A 151 -8.55 5.34 -13.27
N PRO A 152 -7.71 6.22 -12.65
CA PRO A 152 -6.79 5.82 -11.59
C PRO A 152 -7.42 5.01 -10.44
N SER A 153 -8.63 5.38 -10.00
CA SER A 153 -9.33 4.66 -8.92
C SER A 153 -9.64 3.20 -9.27
N SER A 154 -9.82 2.90 -10.56
CA SER A 154 -10.13 1.53 -11.02
C SER A 154 -8.99 0.53 -10.78
N TYR A 155 -7.76 1.02 -10.56
CA TYR A 155 -6.61 0.16 -10.25
C TYR A 155 -6.54 -0.27 -8.78
N VAL A 156 -7.38 0.29 -7.90
CA VAL A 156 -7.33 -0.01 -6.46
C VAL A 156 -7.94 -1.38 -6.16
N ALA A 157 -9.11 -1.68 -6.72
CA ALA A 157 -9.88 -2.88 -6.38
C ALA A 157 -9.08 -4.18 -6.64
N GLY A 158 -8.86 -4.96 -5.57
CA GLY A 158 -8.14 -6.23 -5.59
C GLY A 158 -6.62 -6.11 -5.70
N ARG A 159 -6.07 -4.87 -5.73
CA ARG A 159 -4.65 -4.66 -6.04
C ARG A 159 -3.91 -3.74 -5.09
N ILE A 160 -4.57 -2.72 -4.54
CA ILE A 160 -3.98 -1.80 -3.56
C ILE A 160 -4.72 -1.96 -2.25
N TYR A 161 -4.00 -2.35 -1.20
CA TYR A 161 -4.51 -2.51 0.14
C TYR A 161 -3.89 -1.46 1.05
N GLY A 162 -4.72 -0.85 1.90
CA GLY A 162 -4.28 0.02 2.98
C GLY A 162 -4.51 -0.64 4.34
N CYS A 163 -3.63 -0.39 5.28
CA CYS A 163 -3.81 -0.80 6.66
C CYS A 163 -4.17 0.41 7.53
N LEU A 164 -4.98 0.16 8.54
CA LEU A 164 -5.31 1.14 9.58
C LEU A 164 -5.24 0.50 10.96
N PHE A 165 -4.90 1.31 11.96
CA PHE A 165 -4.98 0.94 13.38
C PHE A 165 -5.93 1.87 14.16
N ASP A 166 -6.06 3.14 13.78
CA ASP A 166 -6.97 4.11 14.37
C ASP A 166 -7.35 5.19 13.34
N ASP A 167 -8.24 4.85 12.41
CA ASP A 167 -8.69 5.76 11.34
C ASP A 167 -10.21 5.70 11.19
N GLU A 168 -10.89 6.47 12.05
CA GLU A 168 -12.36 6.57 12.05
C GLU A 168 -12.88 7.16 10.72
N THR A 169 -12.17 8.14 10.15
CA THR A 169 -12.55 8.76 8.87
C THR A 169 -12.46 7.76 7.73
N GLY A 170 -11.40 6.96 7.70
CA GLY A 170 -11.23 5.90 6.70
C GLY A 170 -12.35 4.86 6.76
N LEU A 171 -12.71 4.40 7.96
CA LEU A 171 -13.80 3.44 8.14
C LEU A 171 -15.17 4.02 7.79
N LYS A 172 -15.45 5.26 8.11
CA LYS A 172 -16.71 5.93 7.72
C LYS A 172 -16.83 6.08 6.21
N ASN A 173 -15.72 6.24 5.50
CA ASN A 173 -15.67 6.37 4.05
C ASN A 173 -15.26 5.05 3.33
N ARG A 174 -15.31 3.92 4.02
CA ARG A 174 -14.87 2.61 3.50
C ARG A 174 -15.50 2.19 2.18
N HIS A 175 -16.71 2.67 1.90
CA HIS A 175 -17.40 2.34 0.65
C HIS A 175 -16.79 3.03 -0.57
N VAL A 176 -16.10 4.17 -0.38
CA VAL A 176 -15.39 4.88 -1.45
C VAL A 176 -14.04 4.22 -1.74
N VAL A 177 -13.30 3.84 -0.69
CA VAL A 177 -12.03 3.12 -0.82
C VAL A 177 -12.26 1.69 -1.35
N GLY A 178 -13.37 1.08 -0.95
CA GLY A 178 -13.67 -0.33 -1.10
C GLY A 178 -13.31 -1.09 0.18
N MET A 179 -14.32 -1.59 0.90
CA MET A 179 -14.14 -2.32 2.17
C MET A 179 -13.14 -3.48 2.02
N SER A 180 -13.13 -4.14 0.87
CA SER A 180 -12.23 -5.27 0.58
C SER A 180 -10.75 -4.89 0.44
N GLN A 181 -10.41 -3.60 0.46
CA GLN A 181 -9.05 -3.08 0.33
C GLN A 181 -8.48 -2.56 1.65
N ILE A 182 -9.21 -2.71 2.76
CA ILE A 182 -8.83 -2.18 4.06
C ILE A 182 -8.51 -3.32 5.02
N CYS A 183 -7.31 -3.29 5.62
CA CYS A 183 -6.88 -4.24 6.64
C CYS A 183 -6.68 -3.53 7.99
N PHE A 184 -6.90 -4.25 9.08
CA PHE A 184 -6.53 -3.78 10.42
C PHE A 184 -5.11 -4.24 10.75
N GLU A 185 -4.34 -3.36 11.35
CA GLU A 185 -3.00 -3.66 11.90
C GLU A 185 -2.88 -3.22 13.34
N THR A 186 -1.96 -3.81 14.08
CA THR A 186 -1.73 -3.49 15.50
C THR A 186 -0.53 -2.59 15.72
N ASP A 187 0.38 -2.57 14.76
CA ASP A 187 1.68 -1.90 14.82
C ASP A 187 2.53 -2.30 16.04
N TYR A 188 2.39 -3.54 16.50
CA TYR A 188 3.18 -4.07 17.61
C TYR A 188 4.62 -4.38 17.17
N PRO A 189 5.66 -3.97 17.92
CA PRO A 189 5.66 -3.39 19.29
C PRO A 189 5.94 -1.88 19.32
N HIS A 190 5.52 -1.14 18.32
CA HIS A 190 5.72 0.31 18.24
C HIS A 190 5.05 1.06 19.40
N ALA A 191 5.56 2.26 19.74
CA ALA A 191 4.99 3.07 20.82
C ALA A 191 3.61 3.65 20.47
N ASP A 192 3.34 3.90 19.18
CA ASP A 192 2.06 4.35 18.63
C ASP A 192 1.25 3.16 18.10
N SER A 193 1.15 2.09 18.90
CA SER A 193 0.44 0.88 18.54
C SER A 193 -0.86 0.72 19.32
N THR A 194 -1.75 -0.13 18.82
CA THR A 194 -2.98 -0.48 19.56
C THR A 194 -2.76 -1.55 20.63
N PHE A 195 -1.58 -2.17 20.70
CA PHE A 195 -1.26 -3.19 21.69
C PHE A 195 -1.01 -2.58 23.08
N PRO A 196 -1.52 -3.19 24.18
CA PRO A 196 -2.19 -4.49 24.23
C PRO A 196 -3.73 -4.42 24.01
N GLU A 197 -4.28 -3.24 23.75
CA GLU A 197 -5.73 -2.99 23.71
C GLU A 197 -6.34 -3.23 22.30
N SER A 198 -5.62 -3.88 21.37
CA SER A 198 -6.00 -3.99 19.95
C SER A 198 -7.42 -4.52 19.72
N LYS A 199 -7.89 -5.47 20.57
CA LYS A 199 -9.27 -5.97 20.47
C LYS A 199 -10.30 -4.90 20.84
N ALA A 200 -10.02 -4.13 21.90
CA ALA A 200 -10.93 -3.08 22.37
C ALA A 200 -10.97 -1.92 21.36
N VAL A 201 -9.80 -1.54 20.80
CA VAL A 201 -9.70 -0.52 19.75
C VAL A 201 -10.50 -0.96 18.53
N LEU A 202 -10.26 -2.17 18.00
CA LEU A 202 -10.98 -2.70 16.85
C LEU A 202 -12.50 -2.73 17.08
N ALA A 203 -12.95 -3.20 18.24
CA ALA A 203 -14.37 -3.23 18.58
C ALA A 203 -14.97 -1.81 18.62
N LYS A 204 -14.25 -0.85 19.23
CA LYS A 204 -14.68 0.53 19.30
C LYS A 204 -14.81 1.18 17.93
N ILE A 205 -13.76 1.18 17.13
CA ILE A 205 -13.76 1.84 15.80
C ILE A 205 -14.78 1.20 14.85
N SER A 206 -15.00 -0.11 14.98
CA SER A 206 -16.02 -0.83 14.21
C SER A 206 -17.43 -0.41 14.60
N ALA A 207 -17.71 -0.29 15.88
CA ALA A 207 -19.00 0.16 16.38
C ALA A 207 -19.27 1.63 15.98
N ASP A 208 -18.29 2.52 16.17
CA ASP A 208 -18.37 3.94 15.81
C ASP A 208 -18.59 4.17 14.31
N ALA A 209 -18.03 3.31 13.47
CA ALA A 209 -18.22 3.33 12.03
C ALA A 209 -19.45 2.53 11.54
N GLY A 210 -20.16 1.84 12.42
CA GLY A 210 -21.34 1.05 12.11
C GLY A 210 -21.04 -0.13 11.17
N LEU A 211 -19.92 -0.84 11.41
CA LEU A 211 -19.57 -2.01 10.62
C LEU A 211 -20.56 -3.17 10.89
N THR A 212 -20.94 -3.87 9.85
CA THR A 212 -21.59 -5.18 9.96
C THR A 212 -20.57 -6.25 10.39
N ASP A 213 -21.03 -7.40 10.90
CA ASP A 213 -20.17 -8.53 11.25
C ASP A 213 -19.33 -9.01 10.08
N ALA A 214 -19.87 -8.96 8.86
CA ALA A 214 -19.16 -9.32 7.64
C ALA A 214 -18.03 -8.32 7.33
N GLU A 215 -18.28 -7.01 7.48
CA GLU A 215 -17.26 -5.98 7.30
C GLU A 215 -16.19 -6.03 8.39
N LEU A 216 -16.57 -6.29 9.64
CA LEU A 216 -15.63 -6.50 10.74
C LEU A 216 -14.72 -7.71 10.46
N TYR A 217 -15.29 -8.81 9.98
CA TYR A 217 -14.52 -9.98 9.58
C TYR A 217 -13.54 -9.65 8.43
N GLN A 218 -14.00 -8.91 7.43
CA GLN A 218 -13.14 -8.48 6.32
C GLN A 218 -11.98 -7.62 6.83
N LEU A 219 -12.26 -6.62 7.66
CA LEU A 219 -11.26 -5.72 8.23
C LEU A 219 -10.19 -6.46 9.05
N ALA A 220 -10.65 -7.31 9.97
CA ALA A 220 -9.78 -7.96 10.95
C ALA A 220 -8.98 -9.15 10.36
N ARG A 221 -9.47 -9.77 9.28
CA ARG A 221 -8.91 -11.04 8.81
C ARG A 221 -9.08 -11.29 7.30
N GLY A 222 -10.30 -11.22 6.79
CA GLY A 222 -10.64 -11.70 5.45
C GLY A 222 -9.84 -11.03 4.34
N ASN A 223 -9.66 -9.71 4.44
CA ASN A 223 -8.90 -8.96 3.45
C ASN A 223 -7.41 -9.33 3.46
N ALA A 224 -6.80 -9.55 4.62
CA ALA A 224 -5.42 -9.99 4.73
C ALA A 224 -5.24 -11.41 4.16
N ILE A 225 -6.17 -12.33 4.42
CA ILE A 225 -6.15 -13.67 3.81
C ILE A 225 -6.11 -13.57 2.29
N LYS A 226 -6.99 -12.74 1.72
CA LYS A 226 -7.08 -12.53 0.26
C LYS A 226 -5.84 -11.82 -0.29
N ALA A 227 -5.43 -10.70 0.33
CA ALA A 227 -4.30 -9.90 -0.13
C ALA A 227 -3.01 -10.72 -0.21
N PHE A 228 -2.74 -11.53 0.81
CA PHE A 228 -1.51 -12.31 0.94
C PHE A 228 -1.65 -13.78 0.49
N GLY A 229 -2.81 -14.16 -0.05
CA GLY A 229 -3.06 -15.53 -0.52
C GLY A 229 -2.85 -16.59 0.56
N LEU A 230 -3.31 -16.30 1.81
CA LEU A 230 -3.02 -17.15 2.97
C LEU A 230 -3.70 -18.52 2.89
N GLU A 231 -4.64 -18.71 1.98
CA GLU A 231 -5.29 -20.00 1.72
C GLU A 231 -4.27 -21.09 1.31
N ARG A 232 -3.19 -20.69 0.63
CA ARG A 232 -2.07 -21.60 0.29
C ARG A 232 -1.38 -22.20 1.51
N PHE A 233 -1.55 -21.60 2.68
CA PHE A 233 -1.02 -22.09 3.97
C PHE A 233 -2.10 -22.74 4.85
N GLY A 234 -3.27 -23.06 4.29
CA GLY A 234 -4.38 -23.66 5.01
C GLY A 234 -5.16 -22.68 5.91
N ILE A 235 -4.95 -21.37 5.75
CA ILE A 235 -5.69 -20.33 6.47
C ILE A 235 -6.87 -19.93 5.58
N SER A 236 -8.03 -20.52 5.83
CA SER A 236 -9.26 -20.22 5.07
C SER A 236 -10.02 -19.04 5.63
N SER A 237 -10.76 -18.37 4.74
CA SER A 237 -11.77 -17.37 5.07
C SER A 237 -12.99 -17.99 5.73
#